data_87843bec014ce70cc5004dba317e3e2e
#
_entry.id   87843bec014ce70cc5004dba317e3e2e
#
_cell.length_a   1.000
_cell.length_b   1.000
_cell.length_c   1.000
_cell.angle_alpha   90.00
_cell.angle_beta   90.00
_cell.angle_gamma   90.00
#
_symmetry.space_group_name_H-M   'P 1'
#
loop_
_entity.id
_entity.type
_entity.pdbx_description
1 polymer ?
#
loop_
_entity_poly.entity_id
_entity_poly.type
_entity_poly.pdbx_seq_one_letter_code
_entity_poly.pdbx_strand_id
1 'polypeptide(L)'
;PVRKVVEPALYALAASGLPATQDLPGLMEVYLDLSDDHSRLAFLHVLRAACDWRGQVITMIDRAYLARTVPTMVVWGDHDLVIPQKHAYSAHGLLPGSRLEIFQGAGHMPHEDDPHRFATALTDFVMDTPAAQFETAGFRALLRSGHNPKEGHRTVRLPDQAEPQDYVL
;
A
#
# COMPACT_ATOMS: atom_id res chain seq x y z
N PRO A 1 -21.90 -3.35 24.73
CA PRO A 1 -22.71 -4.54 24.41
C PRO A 1 -22.51 -5.01 22.97
N VAL A 2 -22.47 -4.11 21.99
CA VAL A 2 -22.36 -4.44 20.56
C VAL A 2 -21.07 -5.20 20.24
N ARG A 3 -19.94 -4.79 20.79
CA ARG A 3 -18.62 -5.43 20.60
C ARG A 3 -18.67 -6.94 20.89
N LYS A 4 -19.23 -7.34 22.03
CA LYS A 4 -19.28 -8.76 22.47
C LYS A 4 -20.06 -9.67 21.52
N VAL A 5 -20.92 -9.13 20.67
CA VAL A 5 -21.73 -9.89 19.70
C VAL A 5 -21.13 -9.81 18.31
N VAL A 6 -20.67 -8.63 17.92
CA VAL A 6 -20.18 -8.37 16.55
C VAL A 6 -18.79 -8.97 16.35
N GLU A 7 -17.88 -8.86 17.31
CA GLU A 7 -16.52 -9.37 17.21
C GLU A 7 -16.47 -10.89 16.96
N PRO A 8 -17.14 -11.76 17.73
CA PRO A 8 -17.15 -13.19 17.46
C PRO A 8 -17.78 -13.54 16.08
N ALA A 9 -18.81 -12.80 15.67
CA ALA A 9 -19.45 -13.02 14.39
C ALA A 9 -18.52 -12.69 13.21
N LEU A 10 -17.73 -11.63 13.33
CA LEU A 10 -16.74 -11.25 12.29
C LEU A 10 -15.57 -12.24 12.22
N TYR A 11 -15.08 -12.73 13.37
CA TYR A 11 -14.07 -13.79 13.38
C TYR A 11 -14.60 -15.09 12.76
N ALA A 12 -15.85 -15.46 13.07
CA ALA A 12 -16.49 -16.63 12.45
C ALA A 12 -16.65 -16.46 10.93
N LEU A 13 -16.98 -15.25 10.50
CA LEU A 13 -17.10 -14.92 9.06
C LEU A 13 -15.73 -14.93 8.37
N ALA A 14 -14.69 -14.37 8.98
CA ALA A 14 -13.33 -14.45 8.48
C ALA A 14 -12.84 -15.92 8.39
N ALA A 15 -13.14 -16.74 9.40
CA ALA A 15 -12.83 -18.16 9.40
C ALA A 15 -13.61 -18.99 8.36
N SER A 16 -14.62 -18.42 7.72
CA SER A 16 -15.38 -19.08 6.64
C SER A 16 -14.59 -19.34 5.38
N GLY A 17 -13.41 -18.69 5.23
CA GLY A 17 -12.55 -18.83 4.05
C GLY A 17 -13.06 -18.08 2.81
N LEU A 18 -14.06 -17.22 2.96
CA LEU A 18 -14.50 -16.35 1.88
C LEU A 18 -13.47 -15.24 1.68
N PRO A 19 -12.92 -15.03 0.47
CA PRO A 19 -11.84 -14.04 0.23
C PRO A 19 -12.18 -12.62 0.71
N ALA A 20 -13.46 -12.26 0.64
CA ALA A 20 -13.94 -10.93 1.06
C ALA A 20 -13.95 -10.71 2.58
N THR A 21 -13.66 -11.71 3.38
CA THR A 21 -13.85 -11.65 4.84
C THR A 21 -12.56 -11.78 5.65
N GLN A 22 -11.45 -12.12 5.00
CA GLN A 22 -10.18 -12.37 5.68
C GLN A 22 -9.60 -11.11 6.35
N ASP A 23 -9.82 -9.92 5.78
CA ASP A 23 -9.35 -8.65 6.33
C ASP A 23 -10.24 -8.10 7.47
N LEU A 24 -11.42 -8.68 7.69
CA LEU A 24 -12.38 -8.16 8.67
C LEU A 24 -11.86 -8.06 10.11
N PRO A 25 -11.08 -9.03 10.63
CA PRO A 25 -10.52 -8.94 11.99
C PRO A 25 -9.60 -7.73 12.14
N GLY A 26 -8.64 -7.55 11.23
CA GLY A 26 -7.69 -6.43 11.26
C GLY A 26 -8.38 -5.07 11.12
N LEU A 27 -9.34 -4.96 10.19
CA LEU A 27 -10.14 -3.74 10.02
C LEU A 27 -10.97 -3.43 11.27
N MET A 28 -11.48 -4.46 11.95
CA MET A 28 -12.23 -4.29 13.19
C MET A 28 -11.34 -3.79 14.33
N GLU A 29 -10.11 -4.29 14.45
CA GLU A 29 -9.16 -3.80 15.46
C GLU A 29 -8.86 -2.32 15.25
N VAL A 30 -8.57 -1.90 14.03
CA VAL A 30 -8.36 -0.49 13.67
C VAL A 30 -9.61 0.34 14.03
N TYR A 31 -10.80 -0.15 13.70
CA TYR A 31 -12.05 0.54 14.04
C TYR A 31 -12.26 0.67 15.55
N LEU A 32 -11.92 -0.37 16.31
CA LEU A 32 -12.06 -0.36 17.78
C LEU A 32 -11.07 0.60 18.45
N ASP A 33 -9.87 0.74 17.91
CA ASP A 33 -8.87 1.70 18.37
C ASP A 33 -9.33 3.16 18.18
N LEU A 34 -10.21 3.41 17.19
CA LEU A 34 -10.84 4.74 17.01
C LEU A 34 -11.93 5.04 18.05
N SER A 35 -12.22 4.11 18.96
CA SER A 35 -13.13 4.35 20.09
C SER A 35 -12.55 5.31 21.15
N ASP A 36 -11.23 5.41 21.23
CA ASP A 36 -10.51 6.40 22.02
C ASP A 36 -10.53 7.78 21.34
N ASP A 37 -10.74 8.84 22.14
CA ASP A 37 -10.87 10.21 21.63
C ASP A 37 -9.57 10.71 20.97
N HIS A 38 -8.40 10.35 21.52
CA HIS A 38 -7.11 10.76 20.96
C HIS A 38 -6.83 10.09 19.62
N SER A 39 -7.02 8.79 19.54
CA SER A 39 -6.86 8.01 18.31
C SER A 39 -7.81 8.49 17.21
N ARG A 40 -9.07 8.76 17.58
CA ARG A 40 -10.05 9.30 16.65
C ARG A 40 -9.70 10.69 16.14
N LEU A 41 -9.23 11.59 17.01
CA LEU A 41 -8.79 12.93 16.60
C LEU A 41 -7.56 12.85 15.69
N ALA A 42 -6.57 12.03 16.04
CA ALA A 42 -5.38 11.81 15.21
C ALA A 42 -5.77 11.30 13.82
N PHE A 43 -6.62 10.27 13.75
CA PHE A 43 -7.13 9.74 12.49
C PHE A 43 -7.86 10.81 11.65
N LEU A 44 -8.75 11.60 12.29
CA LEU A 44 -9.47 12.67 11.59
C LEU A 44 -8.53 13.79 11.09
N HIS A 45 -7.45 14.08 11.80
CA HIS A 45 -6.44 15.02 11.32
C HIS A 45 -5.72 14.49 10.08
N VAL A 46 -5.28 13.24 10.11
CA VAL A 46 -4.65 12.60 8.95
C VAL A 46 -5.61 12.54 7.77
N LEU A 47 -6.85 12.12 8.00
CA LEU A 47 -7.86 12.02 6.95
C LEU A 47 -8.14 13.37 6.28
N ARG A 48 -8.31 14.43 7.10
CA ARG A 48 -8.54 15.79 6.58
C ARG A 48 -7.32 16.37 5.85
N ALA A 49 -6.11 15.97 6.23
CA ALA A 49 -4.89 16.38 5.53
C ALA A 49 -4.71 15.63 4.22
N ALA A 50 -5.16 14.37 4.14
CA ALA A 50 -4.94 13.50 3.00
C ALA A 50 -6.09 13.48 1.99
N CYS A 51 -7.31 13.87 2.39
CA CYS A 51 -8.51 13.79 1.57
C CYS A 51 -9.35 15.07 1.64
N ASP A 52 -9.96 15.42 0.51
CA ASP A 52 -11.02 16.43 0.43
C ASP A 52 -12.28 15.84 -0.20
N TRP A 53 -13.26 16.68 -0.52
CA TRP A 53 -14.52 16.26 -1.14
C TRP A 53 -14.35 15.69 -2.58
N ARG A 54 -13.17 15.86 -3.19
CA ARG A 54 -12.82 15.32 -4.52
C ARG A 54 -12.08 13.99 -4.41
N GLY A 55 -11.65 13.60 -3.20
CA GLY A 55 -10.93 12.38 -2.92
C GLY A 55 -9.58 12.62 -2.25
N GLN A 56 -8.63 11.74 -2.52
CA GLN A 56 -7.29 11.80 -1.95
C GLN A 56 -6.46 12.91 -2.63
N VAL A 57 -5.95 13.87 -1.84
CA VAL A 57 -5.14 15.01 -2.31
C VAL A 57 -3.64 14.80 -2.11
N ILE A 58 -3.24 13.90 -1.21
CA ILE A 58 -1.84 13.51 -1.01
C ILE A 58 -1.65 12.11 -1.57
N THR A 59 -0.83 11.98 -2.60
CA THR A 59 -0.50 10.69 -3.19
C THR A 59 1.00 10.43 -3.16
N MET A 60 1.41 9.17 -3.14
CA MET A 60 2.82 8.81 -3.33
C MET A 60 3.32 9.16 -4.73
N ILE A 61 2.43 9.28 -5.70
CA ILE A 61 2.76 9.54 -7.11
C ILE A 61 3.59 10.79 -7.25
N ASP A 62 3.15 11.88 -6.62
CA ASP A 62 3.82 13.19 -6.69
C ASP A 62 5.20 13.20 -6.02
N ARG A 63 5.50 12.19 -5.22
CA ARG A 63 6.75 12.09 -4.44
C ARG A 63 7.59 10.85 -4.77
N ALA A 64 7.11 9.98 -5.67
CA ALA A 64 7.81 8.75 -6.05
C ALA A 64 9.24 9.02 -6.56
N TYR A 65 9.46 10.18 -7.19
CA TYR A 65 10.80 10.58 -7.65
C TYR A 65 11.85 10.67 -6.53
N LEU A 66 11.43 10.92 -5.27
CA LEU A 66 12.33 10.96 -4.11
C LEU A 66 12.86 9.58 -3.72
N ALA A 67 12.16 8.52 -4.07
CA ALA A 67 12.54 7.14 -3.79
C ALA A 67 13.34 6.49 -4.93
N ARG A 68 13.61 7.17 -6.04
CA ARG A 68 14.30 6.58 -7.21
C ARG A 68 15.68 6.01 -6.92
N THR A 69 16.36 6.55 -5.91
CA THR A 69 17.71 6.10 -5.48
C THR A 69 17.67 5.20 -4.26
N VAL A 70 16.47 4.90 -3.76
CA VAL A 70 16.25 4.05 -2.58
C VAL A 70 15.73 2.70 -3.06
N PRO A 71 16.42 1.59 -2.77
CA PRO A 71 15.89 0.27 -3.04
C PRO A 71 14.52 0.10 -2.41
N THR A 72 13.56 -0.30 -3.19
CA THR A 72 12.16 -0.37 -2.76
C THR A 72 11.57 -1.73 -3.14
N MET A 73 10.84 -2.34 -2.22
CA MET A 73 10.02 -3.51 -2.48
C MET A 73 8.56 -3.16 -2.23
N VAL A 74 7.69 -3.51 -3.16
CA VAL A 74 6.23 -3.39 -3.07
C VAL A 74 5.68 -4.78 -2.82
N VAL A 75 4.99 -4.98 -1.70
CA VAL A 75 4.32 -6.24 -1.36
C VAL A 75 2.82 -6.00 -1.34
N TRP A 76 2.04 -6.87 -1.98
CA TRP A 76 0.60 -6.71 -2.10
C TRP A 76 -0.13 -8.03 -2.14
N GLY A 77 -1.31 -8.10 -1.52
CA GLY A 77 -2.21 -9.24 -1.67
C GLY A 77 -3.04 -9.15 -2.95
N ASP A 78 -3.24 -10.24 -3.65
CA ASP A 78 -4.07 -10.26 -4.87
C ASP A 78 -5.57 -10.24 -4.57
N HIS A 79 -5.95 -10.56 -3.31
CA HIS A 79 -7.32 -10.49 -2.82
C HIS A 79 -7.57 -9.24 -1.93
N ASP A 80 -6.71 -8.22 -1.99
CA ASP A 80 -6.91 -6.97 -1.27
C ASP A 80 -8.17 -6.25 -1.75
N LEU A 81 -9.20 -6.23 -0.88
CA LEU A 81 -10.47 -5.56 -1.14
C LEU A 81 -10.53 -4.13 -0.59
N VAL A 82 -9.54 -3.73 0.20
CA VAL A 82 -9.44 -2.37 0.75
C VAL A 82 -8.79 -1.45 -0.27
N ILE A 83 -7.64 -1.88 -0.82
CA ILE A 83 -6.92 -1.13 -1.85
C ILE A 83 -6.62 -2.09 -3.02
N PRO A 84 -7.29 -1.92 -4.16
CA PRO A 84 -7.16 -2.84 -5.29
C PRO A 84 -5.72 -3.04 -5.77
N GLN A 85 -5.36 -4.27 -6.12
CA GLN A 85 -4.03 -4.71 -6.56
C GLN A 85 -3.43 -3.85 -7.69
N LYS A 86 -4.26 -3.20 -8.52
CA LYS A 86 -3.79 -2.28 -9.58
C LYS A 86 -2.86 -1.18 -9.06
N HIS A 87 -3.03 -0.76 -7.80
CA HIS A 87 -2.17 0.24 -7.17
C HIS A 87 -0.75 -0.26 -6.92
N ALA A 88 -0.56 -1.58 -6.70
CA ALA A 88 0.77 -2.18 -6.61
C ALA A 88 1.54 -2.07 -7.92
N TYR A 89 0.88 -2.36 -9.04
CA TYR A 89 1.48 -2.22 -10.37
C TYR A 89 1.78 -0.76 -10.70
N SER A 90 0.87 0.16 -10.34
CA SER A 90 1.10 1.59 -10.51
C SER A 90 2.31 2.07 -9.72
N ALA A 91 2.42 1.67 -8.44
CA ALA A 91 3.56 2.01 -7.58
C ALA A 91 4.88 1.45 -8.14
N HIS A 92 4.88 0.17 -8.57
CA HIS A 92 6.03 -0.46 -9.19
C HIS A 92 6.47 0.28 -10.48
N GLY A 93 5.51 0.67 -11.32
CA GLY A 93 5.79 1.43 -12.54
C GLY A 93 6.37 2.82 -12.30
N LEU A 94 6.02 3.46 -11.18
CA LEU A 94 6.55 4.76 -10.77
C LEU A 94 7.95 4.67 -10.13
N LEU A 95 8.34 3.49 -9.67
CA LEU A 95 9.59 3.20 -8.99
C LEU A 95 10.43 2.21 -9.81
N PRO A 96 11.08 2.66 -10.91
CA PRO A 96 11.91 1.79 -11.74
C PRO A 96 12.99 1.10 -10.91
N GLY A 97 13.09 -0.23 -11.00
CA GLY A 97 14.01 -1.04 -10.22
C GLY A 97 13.47 -1.49 -8.86
N SER A 98 12.24 -1.13 -8.50
CA SER A 98 11.58 -1.73 -7.33
C SER A 98 11.32 -3.23 -7.57
N ARG A 99 11.30 -4.02 -6.49
CA ARG A 99 10.85 -5.41 -6.51
C ARG A 99 9.34 -5.43 -6.22
N LEU A 100 8.59 -6.19 -7.01
CA LEU A 100 7.16 -6.37 -6.81
C LEU A 100 6.87 -7.81 -6.40
N GLU A 101 6.23 -7.99 -5.24
CA GLU A 101 5.82 -9.27 -4.69
C GLU A 101 4.30 -9.31 -4.53
N ILE A 102 3.64 -10.12 -5.35
CA ILE A 102 2.20 -10.36 -5.22
C ILE A 102 1.97 -11.64 -4.44
N PHE A 103 1.29 -11.53 -3.32
CA PHE A 103 0.95 -12.64 -2.43
C PHE A 103 -0.39 -13.22 -2.84
N GLN A 104 -0.33 -14.41 -3.43
CA GLN A 104 -1.51 -15.13 -3.91
C GLN A 104 -2.37 -15.57 -2.72
N GLY A 105 -3.66 -15.23 -2.77
CA GLY A 105 -4.63 -15.52 -1.72
C GLY A 105 -4.59 -14.59 -0.52
N ALA A 106 -3.65 -13.63 -0.47
CA ALA A 106 -3.56 -12.68 0.62
C ALA A 106 -4.47 -11.45 0.40
N GLY A 107 -4.99 -10.91 1.49
CA GLY A 107 -5.78 -9.68 1.51
C GLY A 107 -4.95 -8.43 1.73
N HIS A 108 -5.52 -7.49 2.50
CA HIS A 108 -4.90 -6.19 2.78
C HIS A 108 -3.63 -6.28 3.64
N MET A 109 -3.50 -7.34 4.44
CA MET A 109 -2.40 -7.54 5.38
C MET A 109 -1.57 -8.78 5.01
N PRO A 110 -0.86 -8.81 3.87
CA PRO A 110 -0.14 -9.99 3.41
C PRO A 110 0.90 -10.52 4.39
N HIS A 111 1.42 -9.69 5.28
CA HIS A 111 2.35 -10.09 6.34
C HIS A 111 1.67 -10.85 7.49
N GLU A 112 0.36 -10.69 7.66
CA GLU A 112 -0.45 -11.46 8.61
C GLU A 112 -0.98 -12.75 7.99
N ASP A 113 -1.36 -12.69 6.70
CA ASP A 113 -1.90 -13.82 5.97
C ASP A 113 -0.83 -14.90 5.69
N ASP A 114 0.40 -14.50 5.36
CA ASP A 114 1.54 -15.40 5.15
C ASP A 114 2.84 -14.81 5.73
N PRO A 115 3.00 -14.85 7.06
CA PRO A 115 4.17 -14.28 7.75
C PRO A 115 5.49 -14.94 7.35
N HIS A 116 5.48 -16.24 7.03
CA HIS A 116 6.68 -16.95 6.62
C HIS A 116 7.17 -16.49 5.25
N ARG A 117 6.28 -16.41 4.27
CA ARG A 117 6.60 -15.90 2.94
C ARG A 117 7.01 -14.42 3.01
N PHE A 118 6.32 -13.63 3.85
CA PHE A 118 6.68 -12.23 4.04
C PHE A 118 8.09 -12.07 4.61
N ALA A 119 8.42 -12.81 5.66
CA ALA A 119 9.77 -12.79 6.26
C ALA A 119 10.85 -13.24 5.27
N THR A 120 10.56 -14.27 4.46
CA THR A 120 11.48 -14.73 3.40
C THR A 120 11.69 -13.65 2.35
N ALA A 121 10.62 -13.11 1.78
CA ALA A 121 10.71 -12.06 0.77
C ALA A 121 11.47 -10.82 1.26
N LEU A 122 11.23 -10.42 2.52
CA LEU A 122 11.92 -9.30 3.14
C LEU A 122 13.40 -9.61 3.35
N THR A 123 13.73 -10.81 3.84
CA THR A 123 15.12 -11.23 4.06
C THR A 123 15.89 -11.27 2.74
N ASP A 124 15.31 -11.90 1.72
CA ASP A 124 15.93 -11.98 0.38
C ASP A 124 16.13 -10.56 -0.19
N PHE A 125 15.13 -9.68 -0.05
CA PHE A 125 15.27 -8.31 -0.49
C PHE A 125 16.42 -7.57 0.20
N VAL A 126 16.55 -7.71 1.51
CA VAL A 126 17.61 -7.06 2.30
C VAL A 126 19.00 -7.63 1.96
N MET A 127 19.09 -8.94 1.75
CA MET A 127 20.37 -9.62 1.47
C MET A 127 20.83 -9.39 0.03
N ASP A 128 19.93 -9.32 -0.93
CA ASP A 128 20.22 -9.18 -2.35
C ASP A 128 20.38 -7.72 -2.79
N THR A 129 19.96 -6.77 -1.94
CA THR A 129 19.88 -5.37 -2.33
C THR A 129 20.94 -4.54 -1.63
N PRO A 130 21.81 -3.83 -2.35
CA PRO A 130 22.78 -2.93 -1.74
C PRO A 130 22.06 -1.78 -1.03
N ALA A 131 22.57 -1.38 0.14
CA ALA A 131 22.03 -0.25 0.87
C ALA A 131 22.10 1.03 0.03
N ALA A 132 21.05 1.85 0.13
CA ALA A 132 21.03 3.16 -0.51
C ALA A 132 22.18 4.02 0.00
N GLN A 133 22.89 4.66 -0.94
CA GLN A 133 23.88 5.66 -0.58
C GLN A 133 23.21 7.03 -0.51
N PHE A 134 23.06 7.54 0.71
CA PHE A 134 22.47 8.85 0.91
C PHE A 134 23.55 9.93 0.81
N GLU A 135 23.33 10.86 -0.13
CA GLU A 135 24.17 12.05 -0.29
C GLU A 135 23.28 13.31 -0.18
N THR A 136 23.57 14.15 0.83
CA THR A 136 22.72 15.30 1.17
C THR A 136 22.56 16.30 0.02
N ALA A 137 23.62 16.55 -0.75
CA ALA A 137 23.59 17.51 -1.85
C ALA A 137 22.70 16.97 -3.01
N GLY A 138 22.84 15.68 -3.34
CA GLY A 138 22.00 15.01 -4.32
C GLY A 138 20.52 15.02 -3.95
N PHE A 139 20.21 14.70 -2.69
CA PHE A 139 18.82 14.74 -2.20
C PHE A 139 18.23 16.16 -2.21
N ARG A 140 19.01 17.17 -1.83
CA ARG A 140 18.58 18.57 -1.94
C ARG A 140 18.37 19.00 -3.40
N ALA A 141 19.20 18.53 -4.32
CA ALA A 141 19.00 18.78 -5.74
C ALA A 141 17.71 18.16 -6.25
N LEU A 142 17.40 16.93 -5.83
CA LEU A 142 16.15 16.22 -6.12
C LEU A 142 14.93 16.98 -5.61
N LEU A 143 14.98 17.48 -4.38
CA LEU A 143 13.92 18.31 -3.79
C LEU A 143 13.70 19.62 -4.56
N ARG A 144 14.78 20.26 -5.04
CA ARG A 144 14.69 21.51 -5.82
C ARG A 144 14.19 21.30 -7.25
N SER A 145 14.53 20.17 -7.86
CA SER A 145 14.07 19.84 -9.22
C SER A 145 12.56 19.62 -9.26
N GLY A 146 11.97 19.24 -8.12
CA GLY A 146 10.55 18.97 -8.01
C GLY A 146 10.09 17.78 -8.84
N HIS A 147 8.81 17.55 -8.82
CA HIS A 147 8.14 16.58 -9.67
C HIS A 147 8.01 17.14 -11.09
N ASN A 148 8.43 16.39 -12.12
CA ASN A 148 8.09 16.70 -13.49
C ASN A 148 6.74 16.04 -13.84
N PRO A 149 5.65 16.79 -13.97
CA PRO A 149 4.32 16.22 -14.22
C PRO A 149 4.25 15.37 -15.50
N LYS A 150 5.16 15.61 -16.45
CA LYS A 150 5.22 14.86 -17.71
C LYS A 150 5.86 13.48 -17.58
N GLU A 151 6.59 13.20 -16.50
CA GLU A 151 7.18 11.89 -16.24
C GLU A 151 6.25 10.98 -15.41
N GLY A 152 5.32 11.53 -14.62
CA GLY A 152 4.41 10.80 -13.75
C GLY A 152 3.20 10.15 -14.45
N HIS A 153 2.91 10.53 -15.69
CA HIS A 153 1.76 10.00 -16.44
C HIS A 153 2.17 8.96 -17.50
N ARG A 154 3.21 8.19 -17.26
CA ARG A 154 3.43 6.99 -18.07
C ARG A 154 2.39 5.95 -17.69
N THR A 155 1.40 5.75 -18.57
CA THR A 155 0.50 4.60 -18.55
C THR A 155 1.34 3.32 -18.40
N VAL A 156 1.24 2.67 -17.26
CA VAL A 156 1.87 1.37 -17.06
C VAL A 156 1.05 0.37 -17.86
N ARG A 157 1.56 -0.05 -19.02
CA ARG A 157 0.99 -1.20 -19.72
C ARG A 157 1.31 -2.43 -18.91
N LEU A 158 0.28 -3.04 -18.33
CA LEU A 158 0.40 -4.37 -17.72
C LEU A 158 0.71 -5.38 -18.81
N PRO A 159 1.69 -6.28 -18.64
CA PRO A 159 1.85 -7.41 -19.52
C PRO A 159 0.61 -8.29 -19.36
N ASP A 160 -0.05 -8.57 -20.48
CA ASP A 160 -1.04 -9.63 -20.66
C ASP A 160 -2.49 -9.39 -20.19
N GLN A 161 -3.03 -8.17 -20.31
CA GLN A 161 -4.49 -8.02 -20.39
C GLN A 161 -4.87 -7.21 -21.62
N ALA A 162 -5.57 -7.85 -22.52
CA ALA A 162 -6.14 -7.28 -23.73
C ALA A 162 -7.33 -6.39 -23.34
N GLU A 163 -7.06 -5.16 -22.97
CA GLU A 163 -7.87 -3.95 -23.06
C GLU A 163 -7.17 -2.84 -22.25
N PRO A 164 -6.81 -1.71 -22.84
CA PRO A 164 -6.23 -0.62 -22.08
C PRO A 164 -7.35 0.09 -21.30
N GLN A 165 -7.54 -0.25 -20.04
CA GLN A 165 -8.22 0.67 -19.14
C GLN A 165 -7.18 1.72 -18.74
N ASP A 166 -7.38 2.95 -19.20
CA ASP A 166 -6.63 4.12 -18.76
C ASP A 166 -6.81 4.29 -17.25
N TYR A 167 -5.84 3.84 -16.48
CA TYR A 167 -5.79 4.11 -15.05
C TYR A 167 -5.32 5.55 -14.86
N VAL A 168 -6.26 6.50 -14.96
CA VAL A 168 -6.09 7.85 -14.43
C VAL A 168 -6.39 7.76 -12.94
N LEU A 169 -5.38 8.02 -12.11
CA LEU A 169 -5.52 8.19 -10.66
C LEU A 169 -6.07 9.58 -10.36
#